data_d81db4c29cf62ea175be148453aaad2e
#
_entry.id   d81db4c29cf62ea175be148453aaad2e
#
_cell.length_a   1.000
_cell.length_b   1.000
_cell.length_c   1.000
_cell.angle_alpha   90.00
_cell.angle_beta   90.00
_cell.angle_gamma   90.00
#
_symmetry.space_group_name_H-M   'P 1'
#
loop_
_entity.id
_entity.type
_entity.pdbx_description
1 polymer ?
#
loop_
_entity_poly.entity_id
_entity_poly.type
_entity_poly.pdbx_seq_one_letter_code
_entity_poly.pdbx_strand_id
1 'polypeptide(L)'
;ANAIPKDAAMVMSFDFKTMAEKSGINGKGGEKVVAKLTDALKSGLEGEAYKTAEKIIQNPSESGLSFTDKVYMFITPHSNAFALLAKVDDEGKVEALLEALKNEQICTELKSESGCTWTQMGTALCAFNKGTFLLMGSNKGDALSLKGSLLSLMRQDAENSYVKTTDFGKLASAKGEVVTVMNMSFIPNDITMQMRMGMPADLKLEDIKYLVSATFEKGKIVVDVETLIENKDLIAMYEKQSAASSCIKGACLEYFPANTLVWAGGNINGKGIYDLLCENPTIRQALDNPMLPI
;
A
#
# COMPACT_ATOMS: atom_id res chain seq x y z
N ALA A 1 4.75 -1.76 -14.80
CA ALA A 1 3.57 -1.96 -13.92
C ALA A 1 2.60 -3.05 -14.43
N ASN A 2 2.87 -3.65 -15.61
CA ASN A 2 1.97 -4.65 -16.20
C ASN A 2 1.75 -5.89 -15.32
N ALA A 3 2.71 -6.25 -14.48
CA ALA A 3 2.58 -7.40 -13.58
C ALA A 3 1.62 -7.19 -12.39
N ILE A 4 0.95 -6.05 -12.28
CA ILE A 4 -0.10 -5.83 -11.28
C ILE A 4 -1.42 -6.40 -11.82
N PRO A 5 -2.08 -7.37 -11.16
CA PRO A 5 -3.33 -7.93 -11.63
C PRO A 5 -4.45 -6.88 -11.63
N LYS A 6 -5.36 -6.97 -12.61
CA LYS A 6 -6.43 -5.99 -12.80
C LYS A 6 -7.38 -5.85 -11.60
N ASP A 7 -7.55 -6.93 -10.87
CA ASP A 7 -8.40 -7.07 -9.68
C ASP A 7 -7.65 -6.94 -8.35
N ALA A 8 -6.44 -6.37 -8.36
CA ALA A 8 -5.68 -6.15 -7.13
C ALA A 8 -6.53 -5.42 -6.08
N ALA A 9 -6.56 -5.96 -4.86
CA ALA A 9 -7.34 -5.40 -3.76
C ALA A 9 -6.73 -4.11 -3.19
N MET A 10 -5.41 -3.99 -3.30
CA MET A 10 -4.65 -2.80 -2.93
C MET A 10 -3.47 -2.65 -3.88
N VAL A 11 -3.21 -1.43 -4.32
CA VAL A 11 -2.00 -1.06 -5.05
C VAL A 11 -1.43 0.20 -4.43
N MET A 12 -0.18 0.15 -4.03
CA MET A 12 0.58 1.25 -3.45
C MET A 12 1.78 1.57 -4.34
N SER A 13 2.01 2.82 -4.64
CA SER A 13 3.18 3.30 -5.36
C SER A 13 4.10 4.10 -4.45
N PHE A 14 5.41 3.93 -4.62
CA PHE A 14 6.46 4.64 -3.91
C PHE A 14 7.32 5.41 -4.89
N ASP A 15 7.50 6.71 -4.68
CA ASP A 15 8.46 7.56 -5.37
C ASP A 15 9.72 7.70 -4.52
N PHE A 16 10.57 6.68 -4.58
CA PHE A 16 11.81 6.66 -3.79
C PHE A 16 12.78 7.78 -4.17
N LYS A 17 12.78 8.22 -5.42
CA LYS A 17 13.63 9.34 -5.87
C LYS A 17 13.25 10.61 -5.11
N THR A 18 12.00 11.02 -5.16
CA THR A 18 11.51 12.22 -4.47
C THR A 18 11.63 12.08 -2.95
N MET A 19 11.39 10.88 -2.39
CA MET A 19 11.61 10.61 -0.96
C MET A 19 13.07 10.81 -0.56
N ALA A 20 14.03 10.30 -1.34
CA ALA A 20 15.45 10.47 -1.09
C ALA A 20 15.88 11.94 -1.18
N GLU A 21 15.39 12.66 -2.20
CA GLU A 21 15.65 14.11 -2.37
C GLU A 21 15.14 14.92 -1.16
N LYS A 22 13.89 14.65 -0.71
CA LYS A 22 13.28 15.37 0.42
C LYS A 22 13.89 14.99 1.78
N SER A 23 14.31 13.74 1.95
CA SER A 23 14.95 13.30 3.21
C SER A 23 16.35 13.86 3.42
N GLY A 24 16.95 14.37 2.35
CA GLY A 24 18.34 14.83 2.39
C GLY A 24 19.35 13.69 2.62
N ILE A 25 18.96 12.43 2.38
CA ILE A 25 19.84 11.26 2.60
C ILE A 25 21.13 11.34 1.79
N ASN A 26 21.10 12.02 0.66
CA ASN A 26 22.25 12.30 -0.19
C ASN A 26 23.07 13.53 0.26
N GLY A 27 22.66 14.20 1.34
CA GLY A 27 23.31 15.38 1.92
C GLY A 27 24.04 15.10 3.23
N LYS A 28 24.64 16.16 3.80
CA LYS A 28 25.41 16.09 5.08
C LYS A 28 24.66 15.47 6.29
N GLY A 29 23.33 15.32 6.24
CA GLY A 29 22.52 14.65 7.28
C GLY A 29 22.31 13.16 7.01
N GLY A 30 22.48 12.71 5.77
CA GLY A 30 22.21 11.34 5.34
C GLY A 30 23.26 10.32 5.81
N GLU A 31 24.48 10.76 6.07
CA GLU A 31 25.57 9.89 6.55
C GLU A 31 25.17 9.09 7.80
N LYS A 32 24.41 9.70 8.72
CA LYS A 32 23.93 9.02 9.94
C LYS A 32 22.85 7.97 9.63
N VAL A 33 22.02 8.20 8.62
CA VAL A 33 20.98 7.24 8.19
C VAL A 33 21.64 6.07 7.47
N VAL A 34 22.56 6.36 6.56
CA VAL A 34 23.35 5.34 5.84
C VAL A 34 24.14 4.49 6.84
N ALA A 35 24.81 5.10 7.83
CA ALA A 35 25.54 4.38 8.86
C ALA A 35 24.63 3.43 9.67
N LYS A 36 23.45 3.89 10.09
CA LYS A 36 22.47 3.04 10.80
C LYS A 36 21.96 1.88 9.93
N LEU A 37 21.70 2.11 8.65
CA LEU A 37 21.31 1.05 7.71
C LEU A 37 22.45 0.04 7.53
N THR A 38 23.68 0.52 7.37
CA THR A 38 24.86 -0.33 7.27
C THR A 38 25.06 -1.18 8.54
N ASP A 39 24.89 -0.59 9.73
CA ASP A 39 25.00 -1.31 11.00
C ASP A 39 23.88 -2.36 11.17
N ALA A 40 22.66 -2.04 10.74
CA ALA A 40 21.56 -3.02 10.74
C ALA A 40 21.85 -4.19 9.80
N LEU A 41 22.44 -3.95 8.62
CA LEU A 41 22.83 -5.02 7.69
C LEU A 41 23.93 -5.93 8.27
N LYS A 42 24.91 -5.38 9.00
CA LYS A 42 25.96 -6.16 9.66
C LYS A 42 25.43 -7.18 10.65
N SER A 43 24.25 -6.94 11.23
CA SER A 43 23.61 -7.87 12.15
C SER A 43 22.87 -9.04 11.46
N GLY A 44 22.62 -8.95 10.15
CA GLY A 44 21.83 -9.95 9.41
C GLY A 44 22.50 -10.53 8.17
N LEU A 45 23.57 -9.91 7.68
CA LEU A 45 24.30 -10.35 6.48
C LEU A 45 25.80 -10.43 6.74
N GLU A 46 26.43 -11.44 6.15
CA GLU A 46 27.89 -11.64 6.21
C GLU A 46 28.46 -11.79 4.78
N GLY A 47 29.76 -11.93 4.65
CA GLY A 47 30.44 -12.29 3.42
C GLY A 47 30.19 -11.36 2.23
N GLU A 48 29.96 -11.94 1.08
CA GLU A 48 29.71 -11.21 -0.18
C GLU A 48 28.30 -10.56 -0.23
N ALA A 49 27.30 -11.15 0.45
CA ALA A 49 25.98 -10.55 0.54
C ALA A 49 26.02 -9.21 1.30
N TYR A 50 26.77 -9.13 2.42
CA TYR A 50 26.97 -7.88 3.12
C TYR A 50 27.66 -6.83 2.24
N LYS A 51 28.77 -7.19 1.56
CA LYS A 51 29.47 -6.25 0.67
C LYS A 51 28.59 -5.75 -0.46
N THR A 52 27.76 -6.61 -1.02
CA THR A 52 26.82 -6.25 -2.08
C THR A 52 25.74 -5.32 -1.56
N ALA A 53 25.16 -5.62 -0.40
CA ALA A 53 24.15 -4.77 0.23
C ALA A 53 24.71 -3.40 0.64
N GLU A 54 25.97 -3.36 1.16
CA GLU A 54 26.66 -2.10 1.48
C GLU A 54 26.86 -1.21 0.25
N LYS A 55 27.27 -1.81 -0.91
CA LYS A 55 27.37 -1.08 -2.18
C LYS A 55 26.02 -0.52 -2.62
N ILE A 56 24.93 -1.31 -2.48
CA ILE A 56 23.57 -0.88 -2.82
C ILE A 56 23.10 0.27 -1.93
N ILE A 57 23.41 0.26 -0.63
CA ILE A 57 23.07 1.39 0.26
C ILE A 57 23.81 2.65 -0.18
N GLN A 58 25.09 2.53 -0.53
CA GLN A 58 25.90 3.67 -0.99
C GLN A 58 25.48 4.16 -2.38
N ASN A 59 25.11 3.23 -3.25
CA ASN A 59 24.63 3.50 -4.61
C ASN A 59 23.50 2.52 -4.99
N PRO A 60 22.23 2.92 -4.82
CA PRO A 60 21.10 2.04 -5.10
C PRO A 60 21.06 1.45 -6.52
N SER A 61 21.69 2.10 -7.51
CA SER A 61 21.77 1.56 -8.88
C SER A 61 22.62 0.28 -9.00
N GLU A 62 23.41 -0.05 -7.97
CA GLU A 62 24.16 -1.32 -7.91
C GLU A 62 23.27 -2.55 -7.71
N SER A 63 22.01 -2.34 -7.30
CA SER A 63 21.00 -3.43 -7.24
C SER A 63 20.52 -3.90 -8.61
N GLY A 64 20.74 -3.12 -9.67
CA GLY A 64 20.15 -3.33 -11.00
C GLY A 64 18.68 -2.92 -11.10
N LEU A 65 18.05 -2.45 -10.01
CA LEU A 65 16.68 -1.96 -10.00
C LEU A 65 16.64 -0.45 -10.24
N SER A 66 15.57 0.02 -10.89
CA SER A 66 15.34 1.44 -11.08
C SER A 66 14.78 2.08 -9.82
N PHE A 67 15.48 3.08 -9.31
CA PHE A 67 15.01 3.94 -8.22
C PHE A 67 14.49 5.30 -8.72
N THR A 68 14.55 5.53 -10.03
CA THR A 68 13.98 6.71 -10.69
C THR A 68 12.53 6.48 -11.13
N ASP A 69 12.16 5.23 -11.34
CA ASP A 69 10.79 4.80 -11.59
C ASP A 69 10.08 4.44 -10.26
N LYS A 70 8.75 4.55 -10.25
CA LYS A 70 7.97 4.16 -9.08
C LYS A 70 8.08 2.65 -8.83
N VAL A 71 8.24 2.28 -7.57
CA VAL A 71 8.10 0.91 -7.09
C VAL A 71 6.67 0.72 -6.63
N TYR A 72 6.10 -0.45 -6.90
CA TYR A 72 4.73 -0.77 -6.53
C TYR A 72 4.70 -1.92 -5.53
N MET A 73 3.81 -1.82 -4.56
CA MET A 73 3.40 -2.93 -3.72
C MET A 73 1.92 -3.19 -3.98
N PHE A 74 1.51 -4.45 -4.06
CA PHE A 74 0.11 -4.79 -4.25
C PHE A 74 -0.27 -6.07 -3.51
N ILE A 75 -1.58 -6.23 -3.27
CA ILE A 75 -2.17 -7.43 -2.67
C ILE A 75 -3.08 -8.08 -3.69
N THR A 76 -2.86 -9.38 -3.93
CA THR A 76 -3.71 -10.17 -4.80
C THR A 76 -4.93 -10.69 -4.04
N PRO A 77 -6.16 -10.57 -4.58
CA PRO A 77 -7.37 -10.84 -3.81
C PRO A 77 -7.55 -12.32 -3.44
N HIS A 78 -7.12 -13.25 -4.30
CA HIS A 78 -7.39 -14.68 -4.11
C HIS A 78 -6.36 -15.41 -3.25
N SER A 79 -5.12 -14.99 -3.25
CA SER A 79 -4.04 -15.65 -2.51
C SER A 79 -3.67 -14.93 -1.22
N ASN A 80 -4.20 -13.74 -0.96
CA ASN A 80 -3.73 -12.83 0.09
C ASN A 80 -2.20 -12.69 0.07
N ALA A 81 -1.61 -12.84 -1.11
CA ALA A 81 -0.19 -12.65 -1.30
C ALA A 81 0.09 -11.16 -1.45
N PHE A 82 1.11 -10.69 -0.79
CA PHE A 82 1.70 -9.39 -1.07
C PHE A 82 2.76 -9.53 -2.15
N ALA A 83 2.89 -8.53 -2.98
CA ALA A 83 3.90 -8.49 -4.02
C ALA A 83 4.56 -7.11 -4.09
N LEU A 84 5.85 -7.08 -4.38
CA LEU A 84 6.63 -5.88 -4.65
C LEU A 84 7.13 -5.95 -6.09
N LEU A 85 6.86 -4.91 -6.84
CA LEU A 85 7.18 -4.78 -8.25
C LEU A 85 8.09 -3.60 -8.48
N ALA A 86 9.23 -3.84 -9.12
CA ALA A 86 10.16 -2.81 -9.53
C ALA A 86 10.55 -2.99 -11.01
N LYS A 87 11.04 -1.92 -11.63
CA LYS A 87 11.64 -1.98 -12.95
C LYS A 87 13.09 -2.43 -12.82
N VAL A 88 13.54 -3.27 -13.75
CA VAL A 88 14.93 -3.67 -13.91
C VAL A 88 15.59 -2.74 -14.93
N ASP A 89 16.67 -2.09 -14.53
CA ASP A 89 17.52 -1.29 -15.39
C ASP A 89 18.76 -2.09 -15.85
N ASP A 90 19.25 -3.02 -15.01
CA ASP A 90 20.39 -3.88 -15.31
C ASP A 90 20.14 -5.31 -14.78
N GLU A 91 19.80 -6.22 -15.70
CA GLU A 91 19.50 -7.62 -15.37
C GLU A 91 20.71 -8.36 -14.79
N GLY A 92 21.92 -8.06 -15.28
CA GLY A 92 23.15 -8.70 -14.79
C GLY A 92 23.48 -8.33 -13.35
N LYS A 93 23.18 -7.09 -12.93
CA LYS A 93 23.32 -6.67 -11.52
C LYS A 93 22.30 -7.36 -10.61
N VAL A 94 21.05 -7.49 -11.06
CA VAL A 94 20.01 -8.22 -10.31
C VAL A 94 20.43 -9.69 -10.14
N GLU A 95 20.91 -10.33 -11.20
CA GLU A 95 21.41 -11.70 -11.14
C GLU A 95 22.58 -11.85 -10.19
N ALA A 96 23.58 -10.96 -10.27
CA ALA A 96 24.73 -10.96 -9.38
C ALA A 96 24.35 -10.76 -7.90
N LEU A 97 23.37 -9.90 -7.62
CA LEU A 97 22.82 -9.73 -6.28
C LEU A 97 22.20 -11.03 -5.76
N LEU A 98 21.33 -11.67 -6.55
CA LEU A 98 20.66 -12.91 -6.15
C LEU A 98 21.67 -14.09 -6.03
N GLU A 99 22.68 -14.15 -6.86
CA GLU A 99 23.77 -15.14 -6.72
C GLU A 99 24.57 -14.92 -5.42
N ALA A 100 24.85 -13.67 -5.05
CA ALA A 100 25.48 -13.38 -3.77
C ALA A 100 24.62 -13.83 -2.58
N LEU A 101 23.29 -13.57 -2.64
CA LEU A 101 22.34 -14.06 -1.62
C LEU A 101 22.22 -15.57 -1.57
N LYS A 102 22.30 -16.25 -2.73
CA LYS A 102 22.33 -17.71 -2.81
C LYS A 102 23.56 -18.28 -2.11
N ASN A 103 24.74 -17.71 -2.33
CA ASN A 103 25.98 -18.17 -1.71
C ASN A 103 25.93 -18.09 -0.17
N GLU A 104 25.15 -17.17 0.38
CA GLU A 104 24.87 -17.04 1.82
C GLU A 104 23.61 -17.85 2.26
N GLN A 105 23.08 -18.70 1.39
CA GLN A 105 21.90 -19.54 1.66
C GLN A 105 20.61 -18.75 1.99
N ILE A 106 20.55 -17.48 1.62
CA ILE A 106 19.35 -16.62 1.82
C ILE A 106 18.29 -16.95 0.76
N CYS A 107 18.71 -17.33 -0.46
CA CYS A 107 17.82 -17.84 -1.49
C CYS A 107 18.32 -19.16 -2.09
N THR A 108 17.41 -19.83 -2.80
CA THR A 108 17.74 -21.08 -3.50
C THR A 108 18.46 -20.81 -4.83
N GLU A 109 18.82 -21.86 -5.56
CA GLU A 109 19.37 -21.71 -6.91
C GLU A 109 18.42 -20.95 -7.84
N LEU A 110 19.00 -20.13 -8.71
CA LEU A 110 18.28 -19.43 -9.75
C LEU A 110 17.84 -20.41 -10.85
N LYS A 111 16.56 -20.35 -11.22
CA LYS A 111 15.95 -21.22 -12.23
C LYS A 111 15.34 -20.37 -13.33
N SER A 112 15.64 -20.70 -14.57
CA SER A 112 15.04 -20.03 -15.74
C SER A 112 13.81 -20.79 -16.20
N GLU A 113 12.68 -20.10 -16.25
CA GLU A 113 11.41 -20.66 -16.71
C GLU A 113 10.52 -19.56 -17.30
N SER A 114 9.85 -19.83 -18.41
CA SER A 114 8.83 -18.96 -18.99
C SER A 114 9.32 -17.53 -19.31
N GLY A 115 10.61 -17.38 -19.67
CA GLY A 115 11.19 -16.09 -20.07
C GLY A 115 11.57 -15.16 -18.89
N CYS A 116 11.63 -15.70 -17.69
CA CYS A 116 12.17 -15.04 -16.52
C CYS A 116 13.05 -15.98 -15.69
N THR A 117 13.91 -15.42 -14.86
CA THR A 117 14.69 -16.13 -13.85
C THR A 117 14.00 -15.95 -12.50
N TRP A 118 13.89 -17.03 -11.73
CA TRP A 118 13.22 -16.99 -10.42
C TRP A 118 14.01 -17.80 -9.37
N THR A 119 13.78 -17.44 -8.10
CA THR A 119 14.35 -18.12 -6.92
C THR A 119 13.41 -18.02 -5.74
N GLN A 120 13.59 -18.88 -4.74
CA GLN A 120 12.88 -18.81 -3.47
C GLN A 120 13.75 -18.14 -2.41
N MET A 121 13.17 -17.20 -1.66
CA MET A 121 13.79 -16.49 -0.54
C MET A 121 12.92 -16.70 0.72
N GLY A 122 13.25 -17.72 1.52
CA GLY A 122 12.42 -18.08 2.68
C GLY A 122 10.98 -18.40 2.29
N THR A 123 10.01 -17.60 2.75
CA THR A 123 8.58 -17.72 2.45
C THR A 123 8.13 -16.93 1.22
N ALA A 124 9.06 -16.32 0.49
CA ALA A 124 8.78 -15.53 -0.70
C ALA A 124 9.42 -16.14 -1.95
N LEU A 125 8.87 -15.81 -3.12
CA LEU A 125 9.45 -16.08 -4.42
C LEU A 125 9.83 -14.76 -5.09
N CYS A 126 10.99 -14.73 -5.72
CA CYS A 126 11.46 -13.63 -6.53
C CYS A 126 11.58 -14.08 -7.99
N ALA A 127 11.14 -13.24 -8.93
CA ALA A 127 11.38 -13.43 -10.35
C ALA A 127 11.79 -12.11 -11.01
N PHE A 128 12.62 -12.20 -12.04
CA PHE A 128 13.04 -11.04 -12.81
C PHE A 128 13.28 -11.38 -14.29
N ASN A 129 13.24 -10.35 -15.12
CA ASN A 129 13.64 -10.34 -16.52
C ASN A 129 14.19 -8.94 -16.89
N LYS A 130 14.43 -8.70 -18.18
CA LYS A 130 15.02 -7.43 -18.68
C LYS A 130 14.26 -6.13 -18.31
N GLY A 131 13.08 -6.19 -17.78
CA GLY A 131 12.30 -4.97 -17.48
C GLY A 131 11.52 -5.03 -16.19
N THR A 132 11.44 -6.20 -15.56
CA THR A 132 10.55 -6.42 -14.42
C THR A 132 11.24 -7.26 -13.36
N PHE A 133 11.13 -6.81 -12.13
CA PHE A 133 11.45 -7.54 -10.91
C PHE A 133 10.16 -7.69 -10.10
N LEU A 134 9.82 -8.89 -9.68
CA LEU A 134 8.64 -9.20 -8.89
C LEU A 134 9.01 -10.10 -7.72
N LEU A 135 8.74 -9.64 -6.50
CA LEU A 135 8.86 -10.42 -5.26
C LEU A 135 7.45 -10.68 -4.74
N MET A 136 7.09 -11.94 -4.50
CA MET A 136 5.80 -12.34 -3.95
C MET A 136 5.98 -13.17 -2.69
N GLY A 137 5.21 -12.85 -1.66
CA GLY A 137 5.19 -13.58 -0.41
C GLY A 137 3.79 -13.77 0.14
N SER A 138 3.63 -14.79 0.99
CA SER A 138 2.39 -15.04 1.71
C SER A 138 2.70 -15.41 3.16
N ASN A 139 1.84 -14.99 4.07
CA ASN A 139 1.89 -15.39 5.47
C ASN A 139 1.15 -16.72 5.74
N LYS A 140 0.57 -17.32 4.71
CA LYS A 140 -0.30 -18.51 4.80
C LYS A 140 0.23 -19.72 4.05
N GLY A 141 1.52 -20.01 4.02
CA GLY A 141 1.92 -21.27 3.44
C GLY A 141 3.25 -21.33 2.73
N ASP A 142 3.39 -22.39 1.92
CA ASP A 142 4.57 -22.66 1.14
C ASP A 142 4.74 -21.62 0.01
N ALA A 143 5.93 -21.02 -0.07
CA ALA A 143 6.29 -20.08 -1.12
C ALA A 143 6.04 -20.67 -2.53
N LEU A 144 6.34 -21.95 -2.73
CA LEU A 144 6.18 -22.63 -4.03
C LEU A 144 4.73 -22.67 -4.51
N SER A 145 3.74 -22.56 -3.63
CA SER A 145 2.34 -22.44 -4.01
C SER A 145 2.05 -21.18 -4.83
N LEU A 146 2.87 -20.13 -4.68
CA LEU A 146 2.77 -18.88 -5.41
C LEU A 146 3.43 -18.90 -6.79
N LYS A 147 4.20 -19.94 -7.13
CA LYS A 147 5.00 -19.99 -8.35
C LYS A 147 4.15 -19.77 -9.62
N GLY A 148 3.02 -20.47 -9.71
CA GLY A 148 2.12 -20.33 -10.86
C GLY A 148 1.64 -18.90 -11.06
N SER A 149 1.23 -18.24 -9.98
CA SER A 149 0.80 -16.84 -9.98
C SER A 149 1.94 -15.89 -10.33
N LEU A 150 3.12 -16.07 -9.74
CA LEU A 150 4.31 -15.28 -10.02
C LEU A 150 4.66 -15.31 -11.52
N LEU A 151 4.77 -16.51 -12.11
CA LEU A 151 5.12 -16.68 -13.51
C LEU A 151 4.03 -16.17 -14.46
N SER A 152 2.76 -16.25 -14.06
CA SER A 152 1.64 -15.66 -14.80
C SER A 152 1.73 -14.14 -14.83
N LEU A 153 1.96 -13.49 -13.69
CA LEU A 153 2.10 -12.05 -13.58
C LEU A 153 3.32 -11.52 -14.32
N MET A 154 4.44 -12.26 -14.33
CA MET A 154 5.63 -11.88 -15.09
C MET A 154 5.39 -11.83 -16.62
N ARG A 155 4.42 -12.59 -17.13
CA ARG A 155 4.04 -12.64 -18.55
C ARG A 155 2.80 -11.82 -18.89
N GLN A 156 2.17 -11.22 -17.88
CA GLN A 156 0.92 -10.51 -18.05
C GLN A 156 1.07 -9.33 -19.01
N ASP A 157 0.14 -9.23 -19.95
CA ASP A 157 0.06 -8.12 -20.88
C ASP A 157 -0.63 -6.89 -20.24
N ALA A 158 -0.56 -5.74 -20.94
CA ALA A 158 -1.16 -4.51 -20.44
C ALA A 158 -2.70 -4.58 -20.36
N GLU A 159 -3.36 -5.34 -21.23
CA GLU A 159 -4.83 -5.40 -21.28
C GLU A 159 -5.42 -6.11 -20.04
N ASN A 160 -4.70 -7.07 -19.50
CA ASN A 160 -5.08 -7.82 -18.30
C ASN A 160 -4.52 -7.22 -17.00
N SER A 161 -3.89 -6.06 -17.10
CA SER A 161 -3.20 -5.40 -16.01
C SER A 161 -4.01 -4.27 -15.39
N TYR A 162 -3.70 -3.98 -14.13
CA TYR A 162 -4.21 -2.82 -13.38
C TYR A 162 -3.94 -1.48 -14.10
N VAL A 163 -2.90 -1.39 -14.93
CA VAL A 163 -2.56 -0.16 -15.68
C VAL A 163 -3.67 0.29 -16.63
N LYS A 164 -4.59 -0.58 -17.00
CA LYS A 164 -5.75 -0.26 -17.84
C LYS A 164 -6.99 0.12 -17.04
N THR A 165 -6.93 0.15 -15.74
CA THR A 165 -8.05 0.56 -14.89
C THR A 165 -8.09 2.08 -14.70
N THR A 166 -9.26 2.63 -14.44
CA THR A 166 -9.44 4.03 -14.02
C THR A 166 -8.71 4.32 -12.71
N ASP A 167 -8.65 3.33 -11.82
CA ASP A 167 -7.98 3.41 -10.53
C ASP A 167 -6.47 3.63 -10.68
N PHE A 168 -5.83 2.99 -11.68
CA PHE A 168 -4.43 3.27 -11.97
C PHE A 168 -4.22 4.71 -12.45
N GLY A 169 -5.13 5.24 -13.26
CA GLY A 169 -5.08 6.64 -13.69
C GLY A 169 -5.10 7.61 -12.50
N LYS A 170 -5.96 7.34 -11.51
CA LYS A 170 -6.04 8.12 -10.25
C LYS A 170 -4.77 7.97 -9.42
N LEU A 171 -4.28 6.74 -9.23
CA LEU A 171 -3.03 6.45 -8.53
C LEU A 171 -1.82 7.15 -9.17
N ALA A 172 -1.76 7.17 -10.49
CA ALA A 172 -0.65 7.77 -11.24
C ALA A 172 -0.67 9.30 -11.21
N SER A 173 -1.87 9.92 -11.17
CA SER A 173 -2.06 11.38 -11.18
C SER A 173 -2.06 12.03 -9.80
N ALA A 174 -2.28 11.25 -8.75
CA ALA A 174 -2.29 11.76 -7.38
C ALA A 174 -0.92 12.28 -6.96
N LYS A 175 -0.94 13.36 -6.17
CA LYS A 175 0.28 13.97 -5.61
C LYS A 175 0.64 13.21 -4.32
N GLY A 176 1.94 12.99 -4.12
CA GLY A 176 2.47 12.35 -2.93
C GLY A 176 3.58 11.37 -3.28
N GLU A 177 4.48 11.13 -2.34
CA GLU A 177 5.57 10.17 -2.49
C GLU A 177 5.10 8.73 -2.28
N VAL A 178 4.05 8.56 -1.48
CA VAL A 178 3.36 7.28 -1.31
C VAL A 178 1.90 7.48 -1.67
N VAL A 179 1.43 6.75 -2.67
CA VAL A 179 0.02 6.80 -3.11
C VAL A 179 -0.54 5.39 -3.13
N THR A 180 -1.70 5.21 -2.54
CA THR A 180 -2.37 3.91 -2.43
C THR A 180 -3.79 4.01 -2.95
N VAL A 181 -4.18 3.07 -3.79
CA VAL A 181 -5.60 2.77 -4.05
C VAL A 181 -5.91 1.41 -3.44
N MET A 182 -6.95 1.35 -2.65
CA MET A 182 -7.40 0.11 -2.01
C MET A 182 -8.92 0.01 -2.02
N ASN A 183 -9.45 -1.19 -2.11
CA ASN A 183 -10.86 -1.47 -1.89
C ASN A 183 -11.05 -2.21 -0.55
N MET A 184 -12.27 -2.29 -0.07
CA MET A 184 -12.55 -2.89 1.23
C MET A 184 -12.52 -4.43 1.26
N SER A 185 -12.32 -5.10 0.11
CA SER A 185 -12.30 -6.57 0.04
C SER A 185 -11.13 -7.22 0.79
N PHE A 186 -10.04 -6.45 1.03
CA PHE A 186 -8.88 -6.97 1.78
C PHE A 186 -9.10 -6.96 3.30
N ILE A 187 -10.14 -6.27 3.82
CA ILE A 187 -10.45 -6.21 5.24
C ILE A 187 -11.09 -7.54 5.66
N PRO A 188 -10.65 -8.16 6.78
CA PRO A 188 -11.21 -9.39 7.27
C PRO A 188 -12.73 -9.33 7.47
N ASN A 189 -13.43 -10.45 7.19
CA ASN A 189 -14.90 -10.52 7.21
C ASN A 189 -15.53 -10.21 8.56
N ASP A 190 -14.86 -10.50 9.66
CA ASP A 190 -15.31 -10.18 11.03
C ASP A 190 -15.44 -8.66 11.25
N ILE A 191 -14.52 -7.89 10.70
CA ILE A 191 -14.57 -6.42 10.72
C ILE A 191 -15.63 -5.90 9.75
N THR A 192 -15.66 -6.42 8.53
CA THR A 192 -16.59 -5.96 7.49
C THR A 192 -18.04 -6.31 7.79
N MET A 193 -18.32 -7.39 8.54
CA MET A 193 -19.68 -7.74 8.98
C MET A 193 -20.29 -6.65 9.88
N GLN A 194 -19.51 -6.05 10.76
CA GLN A 194 -19.96 -4.93 11.60
C GLN A 194 -20.21 -3.67 10.76
N MET A 195 -19.34 -3.41 9.76
CA MET A 195 -19.48 -2.26 8.86
C MET A 195 -20.69 -2.38 7.93
N ARG A 196 -21.09 -3.60 7.57
CA ARG A 196 -22.29 -3.85 6.72
C ARG A 196 -23.61 -3.58 7.42
N MET A 197 -23.62 -3.48 8.76
CA MET A 197 -24.84 -3.12 9.50
C MET A 197 -25.22 -1.67 9.15
N GLY A 198 -26.28 -1.52 8.38
CA GLY A 198 -26.77 -0.20 7.87
C GLY A 198 -26.36 0.14 6.44
N MET A 199 -25.61 -0.73 5.75
CA MET A 199 -25.34 -0.58 4.32
C MET A 199 -26.41 -1.30 3.47
N PRO A 200 -26.64 -0.88 2.20
CA PRO A 200 -27.49 -1.60 1.27
C PRO A 200 -27.06 -3.06 1.13
N ALA A 201 -28.02 -4.00 1.06
CA ALA A 201 -27.76 -5.44 1.05
C ALA A 201 -27.02 -5.93 -0.22
N ASP A 202 -27.14 -5.20 -1.31
CA ASP A 202 -26.52 -5.46 -2.61
C ASP A 202 -25.14 -4.84 -2.77
N LEU A 203 -24.66 -4.12 -1.75
CA LEU A 203 -23.36 -3.46 -1.77
C LEU A 203 -22.22 -4.46 -1.76
N LYS A 204 -21.34 -4.34 -2.74
CA LYS A 204 -20.08 -5.07 -2.79
C LYS A 204 -18.98 -4.23 -2.14
N LEU A 205 -18.18 -4.85 -1.26
CA LEU A 205 -17.05 -4.17 -0.61
C LEU A 205 -15.99 -3.69 -1.61
N GLU A 206 -15.91 -4.33 -2.75
CA GLU A 206 -15.03 -3.95 -3.86
C GLU A 206 -15.41 -2.60 -4.48
N ASP A 207 -16.69 -2.18 -4.34
CA ASP A 207 -17.19 -0.90 -4.86
C ASP A 207 -16.81 0.28 -3.95
N ILE A 208 -16.38 -0.01 -2.71
CA ILE A 208 -15.88 1.02 -1.79
C ILE A 208 -14.37 1.07 -1.91
N LYS A 209 -13.87 2.10 -2.55
CA LYS A 209 -12.44 2.31 -2.77
C LYS A 209 -11.97 3.61 -2.12
N TYR A 210 -10.71 3.62 -1.73
CA TYR A 210 -10.03 4.79 -1.17
C TYR A 210 -8.75 5.06 -1.95
N LEU A 211 -8.53 6.33 -2.24
CA LEU A 211 -7.25 6.85 -2.68
C LEU A 211 -6.62 7.56 -1.47
N VAL A 212 -5.48 7.05 -1.04
CA VAL A 212 -4.71 7.62 0.07
C VAL A 212 -3.40 8.12 -0.49
N SER A 213 -3.07 9.37 -0.24
CA SER A 213 -1.77 9.94 -0.62
C SER A 213 -1.05 10.50 0.60
N ALA A 214 0.23 10.21 0.72
CA ALA A 214 1.11 10.74 1.74
C ALA A 214 2.21 11.57 1.12
N THR A 215 2.29 12.82 1.55
CA THR A 215 3.30 13.78 1.13
C THR A 215 4.22 14.12 2.30
N PHE A 216 5.52 13.94 2.11
CA PHE A 216 6.52 14.28 3.11
C PHE A 216 6.96 15.72 2.96
N GLU A 217 6.72 16.53 3.98
CA GLU A 217 7.09 17.93 4.05
C GLU A 217 8.04 18.18 5.23
N LYS A 218 8.66 19.36 5.28
CA LYS A 218 9.58 19.68 6.38
C LYS A 218 8.81 19.71 7.71
N GLY A 219 9.11 18.75 8.58
CA GLY A 219 8.55 18.65 9.93
C GLY A 219 7.14 18.08 10.02
N LYS A 220 6.53 17.64 8.90
CA LYS A 220 5.21 17.02 8.91
C LYS A 220 5.04 16.01 7.76
N ILE A 221 4.10 15.10 7.94
CA ILE A 221 3.56 14.24 6.88
C ILE A 221 2.10 14.65 6.67
N VAL A 222 1.75 14.98 5.44
CA VAL A 222 0.36 15.26 5.06
C VAL A 222 -0.21 13.99 4.43
N VAL A 223 -1.34 13.53 4.95
CA VAL A 223 -2.07 12.37 4.44
C VAL A 223 -3.44 12.84 4.01
N ASP A 224 -3.72 12.69 2.72
CA ASP A 224 -5.02 12.98 2.13
C ASP A 224 -5.72 11.65 1.83
N VAL A 225 -7.00 11.57 2.14
CA VAL A 225 -7.84 10.38 1.88
C VAL A 225 -9.04 10.82 1.06
N GLU A 226 -9.17 10.25 -0.13
CA GLU A 226 -10.31 10.45 -1.01
C GLU A 226 -11.09 9.15 -1.15
N THR A 227 -12.42 9.23 -1.04
CA THR A 227 -13.28 8.07 -1.26
C THR A 227 -13.65 7.99 -2.74
N LEU A 228 -13.34 6.86 -3.36
CA LEU A 228 -13.64 6.59 -4.76
C LEU A 228 -14.84 5.66 -4.84
N ILE A 229 -16.04 6.23 -4.96
CA ILE A 229 -17.30 5.49 -5.03
C ILE A 229 -17.99 5.84 -6.35
N GLU A 230 -18.39 4.80 -7.10
CA GLU A 230 -19.16 4.93 -8.34
C GLU A 230 -20.65 4.61 -8.13
N ASN A 231 -20.99 3.91 -7.05
CA ASN A 231 -22.36 3.55 -6.71
C ASN A 231 -23.14 4.79 -6.22
N LYS A 232 -24.22 5.16 -6.92
CA LYS A 232 -25.00 6.37 -6.64
C LYS A 232 -25.68 6.36 -5.28
N ASP A 233 -26.11 5.21 -4.80
CA ASP A 233 -26.78 5.07 -3.50
C ASP A 233 -25.79 5.28 -2.37
N LEU A 234 -24.57 4.77 -2.54
CA LEU A 234 -23.47 5.04 -1.63
C LEU A 234 -23.04 6.51 -1.63
N ILE A 235 -22.93 7.13 -2.79
CA ILE A 235 -22.63 8.57 -2.89
C ILE A 235 -23.67 9.35 -2.10
N ALA A 236 -24.96 9.09 -2.34
CA ALA A 236 -26.03 9.76 -1.62
C ALA A 236 -25.98 9.54 -0.10
N MET A 237 -25.64 8.33 0.34
CA MET A 237 -25.43 8.02 1.77
C MET A 237 -24.25 8.80 2.35
N TYR A 238 -23.12 8.86 1.67
CA TYR A 238 -21.95 9.63 2.12
C TYR A 238 -22.20 11.14 2.13
N GLU A 239 -22.94 11.67 1.15
CA GLU A 239 -23.34 13.09 1.14
C GLU A 239 -24.20 13.41 2.34
N LYS A 240 -25.15 12.55 2.71
CA LYS A 240 -25.97 12.72 3.92
C LYS A 240 -25.13 12.66 5.20
N GLN A 241 -24.21 11.68 5.30
CA GLN A 241 -23.28 11.58 6.44
C GLN A 241 -22.37 12.80 6.52
N SER A 242 -21.88 13.29 5.40
CA SER A 242 -21.06 14.49 5.33
C SER A 242 -21.84 15.74 5.80
N ALA A 243 -23.13 15.85 5.50
CA ALA A 243 -23.98 16.93 5.98
C ALA A 243 -24.20 16.90 7.51
N ALA A 244 -24.02 15.73 8.14
CA ALA A 244 -24.07 15.57 9.59
C ALA A 244 -22.75 15.96 10.29
N SER A 245 -21.71 16.29 9.54
CA SER A 245 -20.42 16.76 10.04
C SER A 245 -20.08 18.14 9.51
N SER A 246 -19.15 18.83 10.15
CA SER A 246 -18.61 20.09 9.66
C SER A 246 -17.13 20.23 9.97
N CYS A 247 -16.45 21.16 9.29
CA CYS A 247 -15.02 21.39 9.51
C CYS A 247 -14.73 21.82 10.95
N ILE A 248 -13.68 21.27 11.53
CA ILE A 248 -13.15 21.68 12.84
C ILE A 248 -12.54 23.08 12.68
N LYS A 249 -13.02 24.03 13.47
CA LYS A 249 -12.54 25.43 13.42
C LYS A 249 -11.27 25.66 14.23
N GLY A 250 -10.77 24.63 14.92
CA GLY A 250 -9.51 24.69 15.67
C GLY A 250 -9.51 25.55 16.94
N ALA A 251 -10.67 26.09 17.36
CA ALA A 251 -10.77 26.98 18.50
C ALA A 251 -10.26 26.42 19.83
N CYS A 252 -10.18 25.10 19.97
CA CYS A 252 -9.69 24.45 21.19
C CYS A 252 -8.19 24.06 21.11
N LEU A 253 -7.51 24.26 19.99
CA LEU A 253 -6.13 23.82 19.81
C LEU A 253 -5.16 24.59 20.71
N GLU A 254 -5.45 25.82 21.07
CA GLU A 254 -4.65 26.66 21.96
C GLU A 254 -4.56 26.14 23.39
N TYR A 255 -5.51 25.29 23.81
CA TYR A 255 -5.53 24.72 25.16
C TYR A 255 -4.68 23.45 25.29
N PHE A 256 -4.16 22.91 24.18
CA PHE A 256 -3.32 21.70 24.24
C PHE A 256 -1.87 22.05 24.58
N PRO A 257 -1.25 21.29 25.49
CA PRO A 257 0.19 21.45 25.78
C PRO A 257 1.03 21.28 24.52
N ALA A 258 2.14 22.02 24.43
CA ALA A 258 3.07 21.97 23.29
C ALA A 258 3.70 20.58 23.05
N ASN A 259 3.69 19.71 24.06
CA ASN A 259 4.19 18.32 23.99
C ASN A 259 3.09 17.29 23.76
N THR A 260 1.91 17.69 23.31
CA THR A 260 0.83 16.75 22.94
C THR A 260 1.29 15.87 21.77
N LEU A 261 1.30 14.56 21.97
CA LEU A 261 1.75 13.59 20.97
C LEU A 261 0.65 13.25 19.94
N VAL A 262 -0.60 13.23 20.39
CA VAL A 262 -1.74 12.88 19.55
C VAL A 262 -2.91 13.77 19.91
N TRP A 263 -3.56 14.30 18.90
CA TRP A 263 -4.81 15.02 19.02
C TRP A 263 -5.82 14.47 18.01
N ALA A 264 -7.05 14.27 18.44
CA ALA A 264 -8.16 13.89 17.57
C ALA A 264 -9.37 14.76 17.91
N GLY A 265 -10.06 15.20 16.88
CA GLY A 265 -11.25 16.02 17.05
C GLY A 265 -12.25 15.77 15.93
N GLY A 266 -13.53 15.97 16.23
CA GLY A 266 -14.62 15.90 15.28
C GLY A 266 -15.65 16.99 15.58
N ASN A 267 -16.30 17.50 14.56
CA ASN A 267 -17.42 18.40 14.69
C ASN A 267 -18.68 17.71 14.18
N ILE A 268 -19.66 17.58 15.05
CA ILE A 268 -20.88 16.83 14.83
C ILE A 268 -22.07 17.79 14.81
N ASN A 269 -22.84 17.73 13.72
CA ASN A 269 -24.16 18.37 13.67
C ASN A 269 -25.20 17.40 14.25
N GLY A 270 -25.60 17.61 15.52
CA GLY A 270 -26.52 16.72 16.23
C GLY A 270 -27.87 16.53 15.52
N LYS A 271 -28.41 17.60 14.90
CA LYS A 271 -29.64 17.50 14.09
C LYS A 271 -29.43 16.61 12.87
N GLY A 272 -28.32 16.78 12.14
CA GLY A 272 -27.99 15.99 10.97
C GLY A 272 -27.82 14.52 11.31
N ILE A 273 -27.19 14.18 12.46
CA ILE A 273 -27.10 12.79 12.93
C ILE A 273 -28.45 12.23 13.29
N TYR A 274 -29.27 12.99 14.02
CA TYR A 274 -30.63 12.56 14.37
C TYR A 274 -31.47 12.26 13.13
N ASP A 275 -31.46 13.16 12.14
CA ASP A 275 -32.17 13.00 10.89
C ASP A 275 -31.70 11.74 10.14
N LEU A 276 -30.35 11.50 10.10
CA LEU A 276 -29.75 10.31 9.50
C LEU A 276 -30.15 9.01 10.21
N LEU A 277 -30.14 8.99 11.53
CA LEU A 277 -30.56 7.83 12.33
C LEU A 277 -32.03 7.53 12.16
N CYS A 278 -32.89 8.55 12.02
CA CYS A 278 -34.32 8.40 11.80
C CYS A 278 -34.70 7.86 10.40
N GLU A 279 -33.77 7.84 9.45
CA GLU A 279 -33.97 7.17 8.16
C GLU A 279 -34.03 5.63 8.31
N ASN A 280 -33.39 5.06 9.35
CA ASN A 280 -33.49 3.64 9.65
C ASN A 280 -34.80 3.39 10.43
N PRO A 281 -35.78 2.61 9.89
CA PRO A 281 -37.07 2.40 10.53
C PRO A 281 -36.95 1.79 11.93
N THR A 282 -36.00 0.87 12.13
CA THR A 282 -35.77 0.19 13.41
C THR A 282 -35.23 1.17 14.47
N ILE A 283 -34.30 2.04 14.08
CA ILE A 283 -33.75 3.06 14.97
C ILE A 283 -34.81 4.10 15.29
N ARG A 284 -35.57 4.55 14.29
CA ARG A 284 -36.68 5.49 14.48
C ARG A 284 -37.70 4.94 15.46
N GLN A 285 -38.12 3.69 15.29
CA GLN A 285 -39.06 3.03 16.21
C GLN A 285 -38.50 2.92 17.64
N ALA A 286 -37.20 2.69 17.78
CA ALA A 286 -36.52 2.69 19.08
C ALA A 286 -36.47 4.08 19.72
N LEU A 287 -36.17 5.13 18.93
CA LEU A 287 -36.13 6.52 19.39
C LEU A 287 -37.52 7.06 19.78
N ASP A 288 -38.57 6.63 19.06
CA ASP A 288 -39.97 6.99 19.33
C ASP A 288 -40.56 6.20 20.52
N ASN A 289 -39.81 5.27 21.11
CA ASN A 289 -40.28 4.46 22.23
C ASN A 289 -40.27 5.28 23.54
N PRO A 290 -41.44 5.55 24.15
CA PRO A 290 -41.54 6.38 25.35
C PRO A 290 -40.92 5.76 26.62
N MET A 291 -40.45 4.51 26.53
CA MET A 291 -39.74 3.85 27.62
C MET A 291 -38.22 4.05 27.63
N LEU A 292 -37.65 4.66 26.58
CA LEU A 292 -36.24 5.05 26.60
C LEU A 292 -36.13 6.42 27.25
N PRO A 293 -35.47 6.56 28.42
CA PRO A 293 -35.17 7.86 28.99
C PRO A 293 -34.12 8.53 28.13
N ILE A 294 -34.52 9.41 27.24
CA ILE A 294 -33.63 10.33 26.50
C ILE A 294 -33.67 11.67 27.19
#